data_d32fd6551409901497fef6707080abb9
#
_entry.id   d32fd6551409901497fef6707080abb9
#
_cell.length_a   1.000
_cell.length_b   1.000
_cell.length_c   1.000
_cell.angle_alpha   90.00
_cell.angle_beta   90.00
_cell.angle_gamma   90.00
#
_symmetry.space_group_name_H-M   'P 1'
#
loop_
_entity.id
_entity.type
_entity.pdbx_description
1 polymer ?
#
loop_
_entity_poly.entity_id
_entity_poly.type
_entity_poly.pdbx_seq_one_letter_code
_entity_poly.pdbx_strand_id
1 'polypeptide(L)'
;MKKILFLIFFLLTSCGGGGGEGSVSNNPAPEINLSVSKTNLLVPGNTTLQWSSNNATSCSATGDWSGTYGTSGTEAINISTFGTKNFILTCEGPGGSNNESISVSLNSDPLYSYQWHLKN
;
A
#
# COMPACT_ATOMS: atom_id res chain seq x y z
N MET A 1 -26.46 25.05 -38.49
CA MET A 1 -26.61 24.86 -37.85
C MET A 1 -26.87 23.94 -37.33
N LYS A 2 -27.11 23.49 -37.56
CA LYS A 2 -27.30 22.72 -37.01
C LYS A 2 -26.63 21.93 -36.45
N LYS A 3 -25.89 21.85 -36.43
CA LYS A 3 -25.05 21.25 -35.87
C LYS A 3 -24.96 21.35 -34.69
N ILE A 4 -25.17 21.65 -34.39
CA ILE A 4 -25.04 21.83 -33.22
C ILE A 4 -25.72 21.18 -32.37
N LEU A 5 -26.21 20.91 -32.59
CA LEU A 5 -26.70 20.35 -31.69
C LEU A 5 -26.47 19.20 -31.18
N PHE A 6 -26.08 19.04 -31.62
CA PHE A 6 -25.95 18.12 -30.91
C PHE A 6 -25.55 17.64 -29.95
N LEU A 7 -24.98 18.20 -30.02
CA LEU A 7 -24.43 17.98 -29.08
C LEU A 7 -24.87 17.73 -27.97
N ILE A 8 -25.32 17.95 -28.00
CA ILE A 8 -25.72 17.89 -26.82
C ILE A 8 -26.15 16.82 -26.23
N PHE A 9 -26.08 16.65 -26.74
CA PHE A 9 -26.37 15.85 -25.90
C PHE A 9 -25.99 14.97 -25.25
N PHE A 10 -25.37 14.94 -25.44
CA PHE A 10 -25.00 14.39 -24.46
C PHE A 10 -24.88 14.16 -23.50
N LEU A 11 -24.57 14.50 -23.68
CA LEU A 11 -24.40 14.49 -22.52
C LEU A 11 -24.86 14.06 -21.76
N LEU A 12 -25.00 14.06 -22.11
CA LEU A 12 -25.37 13.82 -21.10
C LEU A 12 -25.51 12.97 -20.63
N THR A 13 -25.37 12.88 -21.14
CA THR A 13 -25.55 12.28 -20.36
C THR A 13 -25.27 11.67 -19.74
N SER A 14 -25.00 11.86 -20.06
CA SER A 14 -24.79 11.62 -19.12
C SER A 14 -24.75 11.37 -18.41
N CYS A 15 -24.71 11.47 -18.67
CA CYS A 15 -24.72 11.41 -17.65
C CYS A 15 -24.79 10.96 -17.02
N GLY A 16 -24.86 10.74 -17.47
CA GLY A 16 -25.04 10.62 -16.52
C GLY A 16 -25.28 10.05 -16.00
N GLY A 17 -25.27 9.90 -16.28
CA GLY A 17 -25.56 9.69 -15.41
C GLY A 17 -25.79 9.07 -14.91
N GLY A 18 -25.69 8.97 -15.03
CA GLY A 18 -25.95 8.66 -14.15
C GLY A 18 -26.16 8.02 -13.64
N GLY A 19 -26.10 7.95 -13.72
CA GLY A 19 -26.37 7.59 -12.85
C GLY A 19 -26.57 6.97 -12.35
N GLY A 20 -26.50 6.98 -12.48
CA GLY A 20 -26.70 6.58 -11.69
C GLY A 20 -26.94 6.12 -11.26
N GLU A 21 -27.12 6.29 -11.35
CA GLU A 21 -27.38 5.95 -10.67
C GLU A 21 -27.59 5.38 -9.76
N GLY A 22 -28.03 5.58 -9.64
CA GLY A 22 -28.47 4.93 -8.51
C GLY A 22 -27.72 3.81 -8.04
N SER A 23 -26.73 3.52 -8.62
CA SER A 23 -25.85 2.47 -8.18
C SER A 23 -24.75 3.02 -7.32
N VAL A 24 -24.93 4.18 -6.78
CA VAL A 24 -23.96 4.73 -5.85
C VAL A 24 -23.88 3.81 -4.66
N SER A 25 -22.68 3.34 -4.38
CA SER A 25 -22.42 2.53 -3.21
C SER A 25 -22.20 3.45 -2.03
N ASN A 26 -22.83 3.12 -0.92
CA ASN A 26 -22.61 3.85 0.31
C ASN A 26 -21.52 3.20 1.15
N ASN A 27 -20.84 2.21 0.60
CA ASN A 27 -19.77 1.56 1.32
C ASN A 27 -18.55 2.46 1.37
N PRO A 28 -17.92 2.59 2.53
CA PRO A 28 -16.69 3.36 2.61
C PRO A 28 -15.53 2.61 1.97
N ALA A 29 -14.54 3.36 1.51
CA ALA A 29 -13.32 2.78 1.00
C ALA A 29 -12.57 2.09 2.13
N PRO A 30 -11.69 1.14 1.80
CA PRO A 30 -10.93 0.46 2.83
C PRO A 30 -10.04 1.41 3.62
N GLU A 31 -9.91 1.14 4.91
CA GLU A 31 -8.97 1.79 5.78
C GLU A 31 -7.92 0.77 6.17
N ILE A 32 -6.66 1.15 6.09
CA ILE A 32 -5.56 0.24 6.30
C ILE A 32 -4.66 0.77 7.40
N ASN A 33 -4.32 -0.10 8.34
CA ASN A 33 -3.28 0.15 9.33
C ASN A 33 -2.13 -0.78 9.01
N LEU A 34 -0.96 -0.21 8.73
CA LEU A 34 0.22 -0.97 8.39
C LEU A 34 1.36 -0.49 9.29
N SER A 35 2.01 -1.43 9.96
CA SER A 35 3.08 -1.10 10.89
C SER A 35 4.16 -2.16 10.82
N VAL A 36 5.34 -1.80 11.32
CA VAL A 36 6.45 -2.73 11.46
C VAL A 36 6.99 -2.62 12.87
N SER A 37 7.57 -3.71 13.34
CA SER A 37 8.15 -3.72 14.68
C SER A 37 9.45 -2.92 14.74
N LYS A 38 10.19 -2.82 13.65
CA LYS A 38 11.41 -2.05 13.59
C LYS A 38 11.48 -1.34 12.25
N THR A 39 11.74 -0.03 12.31
CA THR A 39 11.88 0.77 11.09
C THR A 39 13.34 0.98 10.72
N ASN A 40 14.25 0.77 11.67
CA ASN A 40 15.69 0.91 11.43
C ASN A 40 16.40 -0.28 12.01
N LEU A 41 17.29 -0.83 11.22
CA LEU A 41 18.20 -1.88 11.69
C LEU A 41 19.62 -1.44 11.42
N LEU A 42 20.52 -1.80 12.32
CA LEU A 42 21.94 -1.51 12.15
C LEU A 42 22.73 -2.75 11.77
N VAL A 43 22.10 -3.91 11.87
CA VAL A 43 22.67 -5.18 11.43
C VAL A 43 21.54 -5.94 10.75
N PRO A 44 21.88 -6.88 9.88
CA PRO A 44 20.83 -7.69 9.26
C PRO A 44 19.98 -8.39 10.31
N GLY A 45 18.70 -8.47 10.05
CA GLY A 45 17.79 -9.06 11.00
C GLY A 45 16.39 -9.07 10.47
N ASN A 46 15.46 -9.36 11.35
CA ASN A 46 14.05 -9.47 10.99
C ASN A 46 13.25 -8.33 11.58
N THR A 47 12.26 -7.93 10.84
CA THR A 47 11.20 -7.06 11.36
C THR A 47 9.88 -7.72 11.03
N THR A 48 8.85 -7.36 11.75
CA THR A 48 7.54 -7.95 11.55
C THR A 48 6.59 -6.88 11.03
N LEU A 49 6.04 -7.14 9.87
CA LEU A 49 4.94 -6.33 9.34
C LEU A 49 3.65 -6.80 9.97
N GLN A 50 2.82 -5.85 10.30
CA GLN A 50 1.51 -6.14 10.86
C GLN A 50 0.50 -5.22 10.19
N TRP A 51 -0.62 -5.78 9.78
CA TRP A 51 -1.63 -4.96 9.13
C TRP A 51 -3.01 -5.39 9.56
N SER A 52 -3.91 -4.44 9.46
CA SER A 52 -5.33 -4.68 9.59
C SER A 52 -6.05 -3.70 8.69
N SER A 53 -7.24 -4.06 8.29
CA SER A 53 -8.02 -3.18 7.43
C SER A 53 -9.48 -3.31 7.77
N ASN A 54 -10.21 -2.25 7.46
CA ASN A 54 -11.66 -2.21 7.57
C ASN A 54 -12.21 -1.98 6.17
N ASN A 55 -13.38 -2.55 5.93
CA ASN A 55 -14.11 -2.34 4.67
C ASN A 55 -13.39 -2.90 3.47
N ALA A 56 -12.52 -3.87 3.68
CA ALA A 56 -11.78 -4.53 2.62
C ALA A 56 -12.19 -5.98 2.52
N THR A 57 -12.09 -6.53 1.32
CA THR A 57 -12.34 -7.94 1.08
C THR A 57 -11.08 -8.68 0.70
N SER A 58 -10.07 -7.98 0.19
CA SER A 58 -8.81 -8.61 -0.17
C SER A 58 -7.71 -7.56 -0.15
N CYS A 59 -6.49 -8.03 0.07
CA CYS A 59 -5.33 -7.15 0.06
C CYS A 59 -4.21 -7.83 -0.71
N SER A 60 -3.35 -7.00 -1.31
CA SER A 60 -2.18 -7.49 -2.03
C SER A 60 -0.98 -6.62 -1.67
N ALA A 61 0.18 -7.23 -1.77
CA ALA A 61 1.44 -6.60 -1.40
C ALA A 61 2.26 -6.31 -2.64
N THR A 62 2.96 -5.17 -2.60
CA THR A 62 3.89 -4.78 -3.65
C THR A 62 5.08 -4.09 -3.00
N GLY A 63 6.05 -3.72 -3.85
CA GLY A 63 7.30 -3.14 -3.36
C GLY A 63 8.30 -4.23 -3.08
N ASP A 64 8.87 -4.20 -1.90
CA ASP A 64 9.88 -5.19 -1.51
C ASP A 64 9.27 -6.43 -0.89
N TRP A 65 7.99 -6.56 -0.94
CA TRP A 65 7.28 -7.80 -0.65
C TRP A 65 6.20 -7.97 -1.71
N SER A 66 5.64 -9.17 -1.81
CA SER A 66 4.63 -9.42 -2.83
C SER A 66 3.74 -10.56 -2.38
N GLY A 67 2.59 -10.63 -2.99
CA GLY A 67 1.67 -11.72 -2.73
C GLY A 67 0.28 -11.22 -2.45
N THR A 68 -0.60 -12.17 -2.21
CA THR A 68 -1.98 -11.90 -1.85
C THR A 68 -2.14 -12.24 -0.38
N TYR A 69 -2.72 -11.34 0.35
CA TYR A 69 -2.88 -11.49 1.79
C TYR A 69 -4.31 -11.26 2.19
N GLY A 70 -4.63 -11.72 3.39
CA GLY A 70 -5.93 -11.43 3.96
C GLY A 70 -6.05 -9.98 4.37
N THR A 71 -7.19 -9.62 4.90
CA THR A 71 -7.46 -8.25 5.30
C THR A 71 -6.75 -7.86 6.58
N SER A 72 -6.14 -8.83 7.27
CA SER A 72 -5.30 -8.57 8.44
C SER A 72 -4.29 -9.69 8.56
N GLY A 73 -3.19 -9.42 9.23
CA GLY A 73 -2.19 -10.44 9.45
C GLY A 73 -0.86 -9.89 9.87
N THR A 74 0.12 -10.78 9.92
CA THR A 74 1.51 -10.44 10.21
C THR A 74 2.41 -11.21 9.27
N GLU A 75 3.57 -10.64 9.00
CA GLU A 75 4.57 -11.27 8.15
C GLU A 75 5.95 -10.91 8.67
N ALA A 76 6.79 -11.93 8.84
CA ALA A 76 8.17 -11.71 9.22
C ALA A 76 8.98 -11.40 7.96
N ILE A 77 9.71 -10.30 8.00
CA ILE A 77 10.51 -9.83 6.87
C ILE A 77 11.97 -9.88 7.27
N ASN A 78 12.76 -10.55 6.46
CA ASN A 78 14.21 -10.61 6.67
C ASN A 78 14.87 -9.50 5.88
N ILE A 79 15.58 -8.63 6.59
CA ILE A 79 16.29 -7.51 6.00
C ILE A 79 17.77 -7.86 6.05
N SER A 80 18.36 -8.12 4.90
CA SER A 80 19.74 -8.58 4.84
C SER A 80 20.63 -7.71 3.96
N THR A 81 20.04 -6.75 3.25
CA THR A 81 20.83 -5.85 2.40
C THR A 81 20.63 -4.42 2.89
N PHE A 82 21.69 -3.65 2.79
CA PHE A 82 21.65 -2.26 3.22
C PHE A 82 20.75 -1.46 2.29
N GLY A 83 20.17 -0.41 2.84
CA GLY A 83 19.30 0.48 2.11
C GLY A 83 17.89 0.46 2.69
N THR A 84 17.01 1.10 1.97
CA THR A 84 15.62 1.25 2.39
C THR A 84 14.75 0.29 1.61
N LYS A 85 13.90 -0.42 2.33
CA LYS A 85 12.90 -1.31 1.74
C LYS A 85 11.53 -0.68 1.92
N ASN A 86 10.73 -0.76 0.88
CA ASN A 86 9.38 -0.19 0.90
C ASN A 86 8.38 -1.32 0.79
N PHE A 87 7.37 -1.26 1.64
CA PHE A 87 6.32 -2.28 1.68
C PHE A 87 5.00 -1.57 1.49
N ILE A 88 4.28 -1.96 0.46
CA ILE A 88 3.02 -1.32 0.09
C ILE A 88 1.93 -2.37 0.16
N LEU A 89 0.86 -2.04 0.85
CA LEU A 89 -0.31 -2.91 0.93
C LEU A 89 -1.49 -2.19 0.31
N THR A 90 -2.11 -2.84 -0.66
CA THR A 90 -3.29 -2.31 -1.34
C THR A 90 -4.46 -3.23 -1.00
N CYS A 91 -5.53 -2.65 -0.51
CA CYS A 91 -6.72 -3.40 -0.15
C CYS A 91 -7.90 -2.91 -0.96
N GLU A 92 -8.77 -3.82 -1.32
CA GLU A 92 -9.96 -3.53 -2.12
C GLU A 92 -11.18 -4.01 -1.39
N GLY A 93 -12.27 -3.31 -1.60
CA GLY A 93 -13.55 -3.67 -1.02
C GLY A 93 -14.68 -3.07 -1.83
N PRO A 94 -15.91 -3.23 -1.34
CA PRO A 94 -17.07 -2.72 -2.10
C PRO A 94 -17.05 -1.22 -2.27
N GLY A 95 -16.38 -0.48 -1.42
CA GLY A 95 -16.31 0.97 -1.53
C GLY A 95 -15.13 1.48 -2.32
N GLY A 96 -14.30 0.59 -2.89
CA GLY A 96 -13.16 1.00 -3.69
C GLY A 96 -11.88 0.36 -3.19
N SER A 97 -10.77 1.04 -3.38
CA SER A 97 -9.47 0.53 -2.96
C SER A 97 -8.69 1.64 -2.27
N ASN A 98 -7.69 1.21 -1.51
CA ASN A 98 -6.80 2.14 -0.83
C ASN A 98 -5.47 1.44 -0.63
N ASN A 99 -4.43 2.20 -0.32
CA ASN A 99 -3.15 1.58 -0.06
C ASN A 99 -2.42 2.34 1.03
N GLU A 100 -1.50 1.64 1.67
CA GLU A 100 -0.60 2.20 2.67
C GLU A 100 0.79 1.67 2.39
N SER A 101 1.78 2.45 2.77
CA SER A 101 3.17 2.04 2.60
C SER A 101 3.96 2.35 3.86
N ILE A 102 5.01 1.55 4.06
CA ILE A 102 5.89 1.74 5.19
C ILE A 102 7.29 1.36 4.73
N SER A 103 8.29 1.97 5.34
CA SER A 103 9.68 1.76 4.96
C SER A 103 10.46 1.23 6.13
N VAL A 104 11.42 0.35 5.83
CA VAL A 104 12.36 -0.18 6.80
C VAL A 104 13.74 0.01 6.22
N SER A 105 14.65 0.55 7.02
CA SER A 105 16.01 0.82 6.56
C SER A 105 17.00 -0.07 7.30
N LEU A 106 17.95 -0.59 6.56
CA LEU A 106 19.10 -1.27 7.14
C LEU A 106 20.31 -0.39 6.88
N ASN A 107 20.87 0.17 7.93
CA ASN A 107 22.01 1.08 7.84
C ASN A 107 23.21 0.41 8.49
N SER A 108 24.40 0.82 8.05
CA SER A 108 25.60 0.29 8.69
C SER A 108 25.72 0.86 10.09
N ASP A 109 26.07 0.00 11.02
CA ASP A 109 26.40 0.41 12.38
C ASP A 109 27.76 1.07 12.34
N PRO A 110 27.87 2.34 12.74
CA PRO A 110 29.18 3.00 12.71
C PRO A 110 30.24 2.27 13.57
N LEU A 111 29.83 1.73 14.70
CA LEU A 111 30.77 1.02 15.54
C LEU A 111 31.22 -0.28 14.91
N TYR A 112 30.30 -0.99 14.31
CA TYR A 112 30.63 -2.23 13.62
C TYR A 112 31.57 -1.94 12.45
N SER A 113 31.28 -0.94 11.69
CA SER A 113 32.10 -0.56 10.55
C SER A 113 33.51 -0.15 11.00
N TYR A 114 33.56 0.59 12.09
CA TYR A 114 34.84 1.03 12.63
C TYR A 114 35.69 -0.15 13.08
N GLN A 115 35.10 -1.09 13.80
CA GLN A 115 35.86 -2.25 14.29
C GLN A 115 36.36 -3.11 13.14
N TRP A 116 35.51 -3.25 12.13
CA TRP A 116 35.91 -4.03 10.97
C TRP A 116 37.10 -3.38 10.28
N HIS A 117 37.09 -2.07 10.21
CA HIS A 117 38.17 -1.31 9.58
C HIS A 117 39.45 -1.46 10.36
N LEU A 118 39.35 -1.47 11.67
CA LEU A 118 40.55 -1.62 12.51
C LEU A 118 41.20 -2.99 12.33
N LYS A 119 40.42 -3.99 12.04
CA LYS A 119 40.97 -5.33 11.86
C LYS A 119 41.75 -5.49 10.58
N ASN A 120 41.52 -4.62 9.66
CA ASN A 120 42.19 -4.66 8.38
C ASN A 120 43.29 -3.63 8.31
#